data_6c6e2f5a494e336d9b0bb7e34b93826b
#
_entry.id   6c6e2f5a494e336d9b0bb7e34b93826b
#
_cell.length_a   1.000
_cell.length_b   1.000
_cell.length_c   1.000
_cell.angle_alpha   90.00
_cell.angle_beta   90.00
_cell.angle_gamma   90.00
#
_symmetry.space_group_name_H-M   'P 1'
#
loop_
_entity.id
_entity.type
_entity.pdbx_description
1 polymer ?
#
loop_
_entity_poly.entity_id
_entity_poly.type
_entity_poly.pdbx_seq_one_letter_code
_entity_poly.pdbx_strand_id
1 'polypeptide(L)'
;MFNLRFKCTVISSWHMVLHAVPKANKMIANKNRYSETERFAYAKWIINYMRKHARTRTRVYGRENIPTDSNYIMYPNHQGKYDALGIILAQEKPCGVLWGKKQAERLMSRQVCGLIDAVVIDLDNNRDKVRAIMDVTRQVKLGRNFLI
;
A
#
# COMPACT_ATOMS: atom_id res chain seq x y z
N MET A 1 15.66 -14.99 -11.36
CA MET A 1 14.56 -15.80 -11.90
C MET A 1 13.26 -15.04 -11.71
N PHE A 2 12.74 -14.35 -12.71
CA PHE A 2 11.49 -13.60 -12.59
C PHE A 2 10.36 -14.61 -12.52
N ASN A 3 9.72 -14.66 -11.38
CA ASN A 3 8.83 -15.73 -10.99
C ASN A 3 7.70 -15.90 -12.01
N LEU A 4 7.61 -17.03 -12.70
CA LEU A 4 6.58 -17.37 -13.68
C LEU A 4 5.16 -17.11 -13.12
N ARG A 5 4.96 -17.36 -11.82
CA ARG A 5 3.72 -17.05 -11.10
C ARG A 5 3.35 -15.57 -11.14
N PHE A 6 4.32 -14.65 -11.04
CA PHE A 6 4.04 -13.22 -11.13
C PHE A 6 3.56 -12.82 -12.52
N LYS A 7 4.23 -13.35 -13.57
CA LYS A 7 3.80 -13.11 -14.95
C LYS A 7 2.39 -13.65 -15.21
N CYS A 8 2.10 -14.88 -14.78
CA CYS A 8 0.77 -15.48 -14.90
C CYS A 8 -0.29 -14.66 -14.15
N THR A 9 0.03 -14.14 -12.96
CA THR A 9 -0.88 -13.28 -12.20
C THR A 9 -1.20 -11.99 -12.96
N VAL A 10 -0.18 -11.34 -13.53
CA VAL A 10 -0.38 -10.11 -14.31
C VAL A 10 -1.22 -10.39 -15.56
N ILE A 11 -0.91 -11.46 -16.30
CA ILE A 11 -1.64 -11.84 -17.51
C ILE A 11 -3.09 -12.22 -17.18
N SER A 12 -3.34 -13.02 -16.15
CA SER A 12 -4.69 -13.42 -15.76
C SER A 12 -5.53 -12.28 -15.15
N SER A 13 -4.89 -11.22 -14.71
CA SER A 13 -5.53 -10.06 -14.07
C SER A 13 -5.63 -8.83 -14.98
N TRP A 14 -5.29 -8.93 -16.27
CA TRP A 14 -5.25 -7.78 -17.19
C TRP A 14 -6.60 -7.05 -17.28
N HIS A 15 -7.71 -7.80 -17.29
CA HIS A 15 -9.06 -7.21 -17.29
C HIS A 15 -9.35 -6.39 -16.04
N MET A 16 -8.84 -6.82 -14.87
CA MET A 16 -8.94 -6.05 -13.64
C MET A 16 -8.16 -4.74 -13.74
N VAL A 17 -6.98 -4.76 -14.38
CA VAL A 17 -6.17 -3.55 -14.57
C VAL A 17 -6.93 -2.51 -15.39
N LEU A 18 -7.66 -2.91 -16.44
CA LEU A 18 -8.46 -2.01 -17.26
C LEU A 18 -9.56 -1.28 -16.47
N HIS A 19 -10.14 -1.93 -15.47
CA HIS A 19 -11.18 -1.33 -14.63
C HIS A 19 -10.61 -0.65 -13.38
N ALA A 20 -9.62 -1.27 -12.73
CA ALA A 20 -9.09 -0.80 -11.47
C ALA A 20 -8.24 0.47 -11.62
N VAL A 21 -7.43 0.57 -12.68
CA VAL A 21 -6.54 1.73 -12.87
C VAL A 21 -7.31 3.02 -13.10
N PRO A 22 -8.30 3.11 -14.02
CA PRO A 22 -9.08 4.33 -14.20
C PRO A 22 -9.83 4.75 -12.93
N LYS A 23 -10.45 3.78 -12.23
CA LYS A 23 -11.17 4.06 -10.99
C LYS A 23 -10.23 4.53 -9.89
N ALA A 24 -9.07 3.88 -9.71
CA ALA A 24 -8.06 4.32 -8.75
C ALA A 24 -7.58 5.74 -9.04
N ASN A 25 -7.22 6.03 -10.31
CA ASN A 25 -6.78 7.36 -10.71
C ASN A 25 -7.87 8.43 -10.47
N LYS A 26 -9.15 8.11 -10.73
CA LYS A 26 -10.27 9.00 -10.41
C LYS A 26 -10.38 9.27 -8.92
N MET A 27 -10.23 8.25 -8.07
CA MET A 27 -10.28 8.41 -6.61
C MET A 27 -9.09 9.23 -6.09
N ILE A 28 -7.90 9.02 -6.64
CA ILE A 28 -6.67 9.76 -6.29
C ILE A 28 -6.80 11.24 -6.68
N ALA A 29 -7.33 11.53 -7.87
CA ALA A 29 -7.52 12.89 -8.35
C ALA A 29 -8.62 13.67 -7.59
N ASN A 30 -9.57 12.98 -6.98
CA ASN A 30 -10.75 13.58 -6.33
C ASN A 30 -10.83 13.22 -4.84
N LYS A 31 -9.75 13.48 -4.09
CA LYS A 31 -9.68 13.15 -2.64
C LYS A 31 -10.77 13.81 -1.80
N ASN A 32 -11.28 14.98 -2.22
CA ASN A 32 -12.38 15.66 -1.54
C ASN A 32 -13.71 14.90 -1.66
N ARG A 33 -13.87 14.09 -2.72
CA ARG A 33 -15.07 13.28 -2.97
C ARG A 33 -14.98 11.89 -2.35
N TYR A 34 -13.77 11.35 -2.23
CA TYR A 34 -13.51 10.01 -1.73
C TYR A 34 -12.73 10.08 -0.43
N SER A 35 -13.34 9.66 0.65
CA SER A 35 -12.69 9.61 1.97
C SER A 35 -11.45 8.71 1.96
N GLU A 36 -10.57 8.93 2.94
CA GLU A 36 -9.39 8.07 3.12
C GLU A 36 -9.79 6.60 3.30
N THR A 37 -10.86 6.34 4.07
CA THR A 37 -11.37 4.99 4.30
C THR A 37 -11.85 4.32 3.01
N GLU A 38 -12.57 5.03 2.14
CA GLU A 38 -13.01 4.49 0.84
C GLU A 38 -11.83 4.19 -0.08
N ARG A 39 -10.84 5.08 -0.13
CA ARG A 39 -9.63 4.89 -0.93
C ARG A 39 -8.82 3.71 -0.40
N PHE A 40 -8.68 3.58 0.91
CA PHE A 40 -8.00 2.46 1.55
C PHE A 40 -8.73 1.13 1.31
N ALA A 41 -10.04 1.10 1.44
CA ALA A 41 -10.85 -0.08 1.13
C ALA A 41 -10.67 -0.52 -0.33
N TYR A 42 -10.62 0.44 -1.26
CA TYR A 42 -10.38 0.13 -2.67
C TYR A 42 -8.96 -0.38 -2.92
N ALA A 43 -7.96 0.17 -2.27
CA ALA A 43 -6.58 -0.36 -2.30
C ALA A 43 -6.53 -1.82 -1.79
N LYS A 44 -7.19 -2.11 -0.67
CA LYS A 44 -7.31 -3.48 -0.14
C LYS A 44 -8.01 -4.41 -1.13
N TRP A 45 -9.06 -3.95 -1.81
CA TRP A 45 -9.73 -4.74 -2.85
C TRP A 45 -8.76 -5.10 -3.98
N ILE A 46 -7.98 -4.15 -4.51
CA ILE A 46 -6.96 -4.39 -5.53
C ILE A 46 -5.94 -5.43 -5.05
N ILE A 47 -5.39 -5.23 -3.86
CA ILE A 47 -4.36 -6.12 -3.30
C ILE A 47 -4.93 -7.53 -3.10
N ASN A 48 -6.15 -7.64 -2.57
CA ASN A 48 -6.79 -8.93 -2.33
C ASN A 48 -7.12 -9.67 -3.64
N TYR A 49 -7.51 -8.94 -4.68
CA TYR A 49 -7.68 -9.50 -6.00
C TYR A 49 -6.38 -10.10 -6.53
N MET A 50 -5.28 -9.32 -6.49
CA MET A 50 -3.95 -9.79 -6.90
C MET A 50 -3.50 -11.01 -6.07
N ARG A 51 -3.72 -10.99 -4.76
CA ARG A 51 -3.41 -12.09 -3.85
C ARG A 51 -4.12 -13.38 -4.25
N LYS A 52 -5.42 -13.31 -4.55
CA LYS A 52 -6.21 -14.47 -4.98
C LYS A 52 -5.69 -15.06 -6.28
N HIS A 53 -5.37 -14.24 -7.27
CA HIS A 53 -4.83 -14.70 -8.55
C HIS A 53 -3.40 -15.26 -8.43
N ALA A 54 -2.60 -14.71 -7.51
CA ALA A 54 -1.30 -15.27 -7.16
C ALA A 54 -1.40 -16.57 -6.32
N ARG A 55 -2.61 -17.02 -5.98
CA ARG A 55 -2.88 -18.18 -5.11
C ARG A 55 -2.13 -18.10 -3.78
N THR A 56 -1.96 -16.86 -3.27
CA THR A 56 -1.28 -16.62 -2.00
C THR A 56 -2.31 -16.66 -0.87
N ARG A 57 -2.03 -17.44 0.17
CA ARG A 57 -2.83 -17.48 1.40
C ARG A 57 -2.12 -16.66 2.46
N THR A 58 -2.85 -15.77 3.12
CA THR A 58 -2.35 -14.97 4.24
C THR A 58 -3.10 -15.39 5.50
N ARG A 59 -2.38 -15.74 6.55
CA ARG A 59 -2.91 -15.94 7.89
C ARG A 59 -2.38 -14.83 8.76
N VAL A 60 -3.25 -14.20 9.54
CA VAL A 60 -2.89 -13.09 10.45
C VAL A 60 -3.10 -13.56 11.88
N TYR A 61 -2.09 -13.39 12.71
CA TYR A 61 -2.11 -13.69 14.13
C TYR A 61 -1.75 -12.43 14.90
N GLY A 62 -2.25 -12.26 16.12
CA GLY A 62 -1.91 -11.14 16.98
C GLY A 62 -2.53 -9.81 16.54
N ARG A 63 -3.63 -9.82 15.76
CA ARG A 63 -4.32 -8.58 15.34
C ARG A 63 -4.83 -7.79 16.54
N GLU A 64 -5.19 -8.46 17.63
CA GLU A 64 -5.61 -7.90 18.88
C GLU A 64 -4.54 -7.05 19.58
N ASN A 65 -3.28 -7.20 19.20
CA ASN A 65 -2.17 -6.39 19.71
C ASN A 65 -1.99 -5.05 18.99
N ILE A 66 -2.74 -4.81 17.91
CA ILE A 66 -2.69 -3.52 17.18
C ILE A 66 -3.51 -2.50 17.93
N PRO A 67 -2.94 -1.31 18.30
CA PRO A 67 -3.67 -0.28 19.03
C PRO A 67 -4.95 0.15 18.30
N THR A 68 -6.06 0.20 19.03
CA THR A 68 -7.35 0.69 18.52
C THR A 68 -7.59 2.16 18.85
N ASP A 69 -7.02 2.65 19.95
CA ASP A 69 -7.32 3.95 20.54
C ASP A 69 -6.30 5.03 20.19
N SER A 70 -5.19 4.64 19.58
CA SER A 70 -4.13 5.54 19.15
C SER A 70 -3.67 5.23 17.72
N ASN A 71 -2.96 6.16 17.12
CA ASN A 71 -2.21 5.91 15.90
C ASN A 71 -0.86 5.27 16.23
N TYR A 72 -0.29 4.60 15.25
CA TYR A 72 0.94 3.83 15.42
C TYR A 72 1.81 3.84 14.16
N ILE A 73 3.09 3.53 14.37
CA ILE A 73 4.04 3.21 13.30
C ILE A 73 4.42 1.74 13.42
N MET A 74 4.32 0.99 12.33
CA MET A 74 4.80 -0.38 12.23
C MET A 74 6.16 -0.44 11.56
N TYR A 75 7.07 -1.20 12.15
CA TYR A 75 8.38 -1.54 11.58
C TYR A 75 8.46 -3.06 11.38
N PRO A 76 7.98 -3.57 10.24
CA PRO A 76 8.01 -5.00 9.98
C PRO A 76 9.40 -5.45 9.58
N ASN A 77 9.72 -6.71 9.88
CA ASN A 77 10.85 -7.39 9.27
C ASN A 77 10.52 -7.69 7.80
N HIS A 78 11.18 -7.00 6.87
CA HIS A 78 10.90 -7.10 5.45
C HIS A 78 11.71 -8.24 4.80
N GLN A 79 11.03 -9.28 4.33
CA GLN A 79 11.65 -10.45 3.71
C GLN A 79 11.26 -10.64 2.23
N GLY A 80 10.19 -10.03 1.78
CA GLY A 80 9.71 -10.22 0.42
C GLY A 80 8.77 -9.15 -0.11
N LYS A 81 8.53 -9.21 -1.42
CA LYS A 81 7.71 -8.20 -2.13
C LYS A 81 6.25 -8.15 -1.73
N TYR A 82 5.76 -9.18 -1.05
CA TYR A 82 4.35 -9.28 -0.63
C TYR A 82 4.11 -8.73 0.78
N ASP A 83 5.15 -8.57 1.60
CA ASP A 83 5.01 -8.29 3.03
C ASP A 83 4.18 -7.05 3.31
N ALA A 84 4.54 -5.91 2.71
CA ALA A 84 3.79 -4.67 2.87
C ALA A 84 2.33 -4.82 2.44
N LEU A 85 2.06 -5.53 1.34
CA LEU A 85 0.70 -5.77 0.85
C LEU A 85 -0.09 -6.67 1.80
N GLY A 86 0.54 -7.70 2.37
CA GLY A 86 -0.05 -8.57 3.36
C GLY A 86 -0.40 -7.83 4.65
N ILE A 87 0.48 -6.91 5.09
CA ILE A 87 0.24 -6.08 6.28
C ILE A 87 -0.88 -5.08 6.01
N ILE A 88 -0.93 -4.42 4.85
CA ILE A 88 -2.04 -3.53 4.46
C ILE A 88 -3.38 -4.27 4.52
N LEU A 89 -3.43 -5.51 4.01
CA LEU A 89 -4.65 -6.32 4.07
C LEU A 89 -5.10 -6.63 5.50
N ALA A 90 -4.15 -6.77 6.42
CA ALA A 90 -4.42 -7.05 7.83
C ALA A 90 -4.94 -5.83 8.60
N GLN A 91 -4.67 -4.59 8.13
CA GLN A 91 -5.11 -3.37 8.81
C GLN A 91 -6.63 -3.18 8.70
N GLU A 92 -7.24 -2.74 9.79
CA GLU A 92 -8.66 -2.33 9.82
C GLU A 92 -8.80 -0.84 9.51
N LYS A 93 -7.93 -0.03 10.08
CA LYS A 93 -7.88 1.42 9.85
C LYS A 93 -6.96 1.76 8.67
N PRO A 94 -7.19 2.89 7.99
CA PRO A 94 -6.28 3.39 6.98
C PRO A 94 -4.85 3.49 7.50
N CYS A 95 -3.91 3.05 6.68
CA CYS A 95 -2.50 3.04 7.00
C CYS A 95 -1.68 3.48 5.77
N GLY A 96 -0.88 4.52 5.93
CA GLY A 96 0.10 4.93 4.93
C GLY A 96 1.31 3.99 4.94
N VAL A 97 2.12 4.04 3.88
CA VAL A 97 3.34 3.23 3.77
C VAL A 97 4.47 4.11 3.27
N LEU A 98 5.65 3.95 3.83
CA LEU A 98 6.88 4.49 3.26
C LEU A 98 7.35 3.56 2.15
N TRP A 99 7.29 4.01 0.90
CA TRP A 99 7.50 3.15 -0.27
C TRP A 99 8.69 3.60 -1.10
N GLY A 100 9.57 2.68 -1.47
CA GLY A 100 10.70 2.98 -2.34
C GLY A 100 10.25 3.41 -3.75
N LYS A 101 10.85 4.47 -4.29
CA LYS A 101 10.50 5.10 -5.58
C LYS A 101 10.43 4.09 -6.74
N LYS A 102 11.48 3.27 -6.90
CA LYS A 102 11.55 2.26 -7.98
C LYS A 102 10.39 1.27 -7.99
N GLN A 103 9.83 0.97 -6.81
CA GLN A 103 8.67 0.10 -6.66
C GLN A 103 7.35 0.86 -6.80
N ALA A 104 7.28 2.10 -6.30
CA ALA A 104 6.10 2.95 -6.35
C ALA A 104 5.71 3.32 -7.79
N GLU A 105 6.67 3.43 -8.70
CA GLU A 105 6.44 3.79 -10.11
C GLU A 105 5.86 2.66 -10.96
N ARG A 106 5.86 1.42 -10.46
CA ARG A 106 5.33 0.28 -11.21
C ARG A 106 3.81 0.35 -11.34
N LEU A 107 3.31 -0.16 -12.46
CA LEU A 107 1.86 -0.30 -12.66
C LEU A 107 1.23 -1.07 -11.48
N MET A 108 0.06 -0.67 -11.06
CA MET A 108 -0.67 -1.10 -9.87
C MET A 108 -0.06 -0.64 -8.54
N SER A 109 1.28 -0.68 -8.37
CA SER A 109 1.91 -0.10 -7.16
C SER A 109 1.65 1.39 -7.06
N ARG A 110 1.77 2.13 -8.16
CA ARG A 110 1.48 3.57 -8.21
C ARG A 110 0.04 3.87 -7.81
N GLN A 111 -0.92 3.07 -8.26
CA GLN A 111 -2.31 3.23 -7.88
C GLN A 111 -2.54 2.92 -6.41
N VAL A 112 -1.99 1.82 -5.90
CA VAL A 112 -2.09 1.49 -4.48
C VAL A 112 -1.44 2.58 -3.64
N CYS A 113 -0.22 3.03 -3.96
CA CYS A 113 0.47 4.13 -3.26
C CYS A 113 -0.39 5.41 -3.22
N GLY A 114 -0.98 5.80 -4.36
CA GLY A 114 -1.83 7.00 -4.41
C GLY A 114 -3.12 6.88 -3.61
N LEU A 115 -3.74 5.69 -3.58
CA LEU A 115 -4.97 5.43 -2.82
C LEU A 115 -4.75 5.49 -1.30
N ILE A 116 -3.59 5.00 -0.82
CA ILE A 116 -3.26 4.97 0.62
C ILE A 116 -2.43 6.17 1.07
N ASP A 117 -2.24 7.17 0.21
CA ASP A 117 -1.38 8.33 0.47
C ASP A 117 0.01 7.93 0.97
N ALA A 118 0.64 6.98 0.28
CA ALA A 118 1.98 6.51 0.61
C ALA A 118 3.00 7.66 0.48
N VAL A 119 3.98 7.67 1.37
CA VAL A 119 5.16 8.53 1.22
C VAL A 119 6.19 7.77 0.39
N VAL A 120 6.61 8.37 -0.73
CA VAL A 120 7.60 7.77 -1.62
C VAL A 120 8.99 8.31 -1.26
N ILE A 121 9.95 7.39 -1.13
CA ILE A 121 11.33 7.70 -0.77
C ILE A 121 12.30 7.27 -1.86
N ASP A 122 13.19 8.17 -2.27
CA ASP A 122 14.35 7.85 -3.10
C ASP A 122 15.55 7.53 -2.19
N LEU A 123 15.90 6.25 -2.13
CA LEU A 123 16.98 5.77 -1.27
C LEU A 123 18.38 6.21 -1.75
N ASP A 124 18.50 6.67 -2.97
CA ASP A 124 19.75 7.13 -3.55
C ASP A 124 19.97 8.65 -3.31
N ASN A 125 18.94 9.35 -2.75
CA ASN A 125 18.97 10.79 -2.50
C ASN A 125 18.80 11.13 -1.01
N ASN A 126 19.85 11.67 -0.37
CA ASN A 126 19.82 11.98 1.06
C ASN A 126 18.81 13.09 1.43
N ARG A 127 18.60 14.07 0.57
CA ARG A 127 17.59 15.14 0.82
C ARG A 127 16.18 14.55 0.79
N ASP A 128 15.93 13.62 -0.13
CA ASP A 128 14.64 12.95 -0.24
C ASP A 128 14.36 12.06 0.98
N LYS A 129 15.39 11.39 1.52
CA LYS A 129 15.27 10.62 2.77
C LYS A 129 14.79 11.48 3.93
N VAL A 130 15.43 12.65 4.13
CA VAL A 130 15.04 13.57 5.20
C VAL A 130 13.61 14.07 4.99
N ARG A 131 13.28 14.50 3.77
CA ARG A 131 11.91 14.94 3.41
C ARG A 131 10.89 13.86 3.70
N ALA A 132 11.13 12.63 3.26
CA ALA A 132 10.20 11.52 3.45
C ALA A 132 9.95 11.22 4.94
N ILE A 133 11.01 11.25 5.77
CA ILE A 133 10.87 11.07 7.23
C ILE A 133 10.05 12.21 7.83
N MET A 134 10.29 13.44 7.43
CA MET A 134 9.53 14.61 7.91
C MET A 134 8.04 14.49 7.50
N ASP A 135 7.76 14.06 6.28
CA ASP A 135 6.41 13.86 5.80
C ASP A 135 5.67 12.75 6.56
N VAL A 136 6.33 11.61 6.83
CA VAL A 136 5.77 10.54 7.68
C VAL A 136 5.49 11.09 9.08
N THR A 137 6.47 11.76 9.69
CA THR A 137 6.33 12.35 11.05
C THR A 137 5.13 13.31 11.12
N ARG A 138 4.99 14.19 10.12
CA ARG A 138 3.85 15.11 10.04
C ARG A 138 2.52 14.37 9.96
N GLN A 139 2.43 13.35 9.11
CA GLN A 139 1.18 12.59 8.94
C GLN A 139 0.83 11.77 10.19
N VAL A 140 1.81 11.21 10.87
CA VAL A 140 1.59 10.51 12.15
C VAL A 140 1.10 11.47 13.23
N LYS A 141 1.67 12.69 13.30
CA LYS A 141 1.16 13.73 14.22
C LYS A 141 -0.29 14.15 13.93
N LEU A 142 -0.76 14.00 12.69
CA LEU A 142 -2.14 14.22 12.28
C LEU A 142 -3.06 12.99 12.53
N GLY A 143 -2.57 11.97 13.23
CA GLY A 143 -3.36 10.81 13.63
C GLY A 143 -3.37 9.65 12.63
N ARG A 144 -2.51 9.67 11.60
CA ARG A 144 -2.45 8.57 10.63
C ARG A 144 -1.56 7.43 11.11
N ASN A 145 -1.93 6.20 10.77
CA ASN A 145 -1.08 5.02 10.95
C ASN A 145 -0.09 4.91 9.80
N PHE A 146 1.10 4.37 10.08
CA PHE A 146 2.14 4.21 9.08
C PHE A 146 2.86 2.86 9.19
N LEU A 147 3.28 2.36 8.03
CA LEU A 147 4.16 1.21 7.84
C LEU A 147 5.47 1.72 7.21
N ILE A 148 6.61 1.41 7.83
CA ILE A 148 7.95 1.84 7.38
C ILE A 148 8.81 0.62 7.03
#